data_d7bc1e270cf73e05bfe7bc06df72a07c
#
_entry.id   d7bc1e270cf73e05bfe7bc06df72a07c
#
_cell.length_a   1.000
_cell.length_b   1.000
_cell.length_c   1.000
_cell.angle_alpha   90.00
_cell.angle_beta   90.00
_cell.angle_gamma   90.00
#
_symmetry.space_group_name_H-M   'P 1'
#
loop_
_entity.id
_entity.type
_entity.pdbx_description
1 polymer ?
#
loop_
_entity_poly.entity_id
_entity_poly.type
_entity_poly.pdbx_seq_one_letter_code
_entity_poly.pdbx_strand_id
1 'polypeptide(L)'
;MNDIYQKRLDNENKYCRYSDIRTYKDNKVEIQSDNGYINASWIHIPSHRSFIATQGPLESTIEDFWVMCYSYDIKVIVMLCKLDEDYKEKCANYWDTNLKHYIIEKTGETIQLNDGLRMRNFKIINKDNGVEKNIVQIHLTCWPDHSIPDEAYNKIIDIINLVDKFKQNSPVIVHCSAGIGRTGTFIGIYNLYH
;
A
#
# COMPACT_ATOMS: atom_id res chain seq x y z
N MET A 1 -17.12 -16.33 -17.80
CA MET A 1 -15.89 -15.53 -17.87
C MET A 1 -16.14 -14.04 -18.18
N ASN A 2 -17.17 -13.70 -18.97
CA ASN A 2 -17.50 -12.29 -19.30
C ASN A 2 -18.02 -11.45 -18.13
N ASP A 3 -18.68 -12.04 -17.15
CA ASP A 3 -19.29 -11.32 -16.03
C ASP A 3 -18.27 -10.66 -15.07
N ILE A 4 -17.10 -11.26 -14.94
CA ILE A 4 -16.05 -10.73 -14.05
C ILE A 4 -15.44 -9.45 -14.64
N TYR A 5 -15.29 -9.38 -15.95
CA TYR A 5 -14.73 -8.18 -16.61
C TYR A 5 -15.70 -7.00 -16.66
N GLN A 6 -17.00 -7.25 -16.70
CA GLN A 6 -18.03 -6.19 -16.70
C GLN A 6 -18.18 -5.48 -15.36
N LYS A 7 -17.67 -6.04 -14.27
CA LYS A 7 -17.69 -5.42 -12.94
C LYS A 7 -16.58 -4.39 -12.72
N ARG A 8 -15.66 -4.22 -13.66
CA ARG A 8 -14.59 -3.22 -13.57
C ARG A 8 -15.15 -1.80 -13.73
N LEU A 9 -14.57 -0.87 -12.99
CA LEU A 9 -14.91 0.56 -13.12
C LEU A 9 -14.25 1.14 -14.38
N ASP A 10 -15.04 1.80 -15.24
CA ASP A 10 -14.58 2.20 -16.57
C ASP A 10 -13.96 3.62 -16.66
N ASN A 11 -14.17 4.50 -15.68
CA ASN A 11 -13.94 5.93 -15.87
C ASN A 11 -12.74 6.56 -15.13
N GLU A 12 -11.81 5.78 -14.58
CA GLU A 12 -10.82 6.34 -13.65
C GLU A 12 -9.38 6.08 -14.11
N ASN A 13 -9.19 5.91 -15.44
CA ASN A 13 -7.89 5.61 -16.06
C ASN A 13 -6.77 6.58 -15.69
N LYS A 14 -7.08 7.86 -15.51
CA LYS A 14 -6.08 8.88 -15.17
C LYS A 14 -5.47 8.71 -13.79
N TYR A 15 -6.13 7.95 -12.91
CA TYR A 15 -5.65 7.64 -11.56
C TYR A 15 -5.06 6.24 -11.45
N CYS A 16 -5.05 5.48 -12.55
CA CYS A 16 -4.46 4.14 -12.61
C CYS A 16 -3.05 4.22 -13.17
N ARG A 17 -2.07 3.61 -12.47
CA ARG A 17 -0.70 3.52 -12.97
C ARG A 17 -0.60 2.68 -14.24
N TYR A 18 -1.46 1.68 -14.38
CA TYR A 18 -1.60 0.81 -15.55
C TYR A 18 -3.05 0.81 -16.02
N SER A 19 -3.28 1.14 -17.27
CA SER A 19 -4.63 1.35 -17.83
C SER A 19 -5.50 0.09 -17.86
N ASP A 20 -4.88 -1.08 -17.86
CA ASP A 20 -5.50 -2.39 -17.87
C ASP A 20 -5.72 -2.98 -16.47
N ILE A 21 -5.24 -2.30 -15.41
CA ILE A 21 -5.31 -2.75 -14.03
C ILE A 21 -6.18 -1.79 -13.22
N ARG A 22 -7.38 -2.25 -12.86
CA ARG A 22 -8.40 -1.48 -12.16
C ARG A 22 -9.03 -2.28 -11.03
N THR A 23 -9.68 -1.58 -10.11
CA THR A 23 -10.48 -2.19 -9.04
C THR A 23 -11.77 -2.80 -9.58
N TYR A 24 -12.28 -3.82 -8.90
CA TYR A 24 -13.63 -4.33 -9.11
C TYR A 24 -14.62 -3.59 -8.22
N LYS A 25 -15.86 -3.43 -8.68
CA LYS A 25 -16.92 -2.72 -7.94
C LYS A 25 -17.19 -3.31 -6.56
N ASP A 26 -17.12 -4.64 -6.45
CA ASP A 26 -17.53 -5.35 -5.24
C ASP A 26 -16.54 -5.25 -4.08
N ASN A 27 -15.28 -4.91 -4.36
CA ASN A 27 -14.22 -4.81 -3.35
C ASN A 27 -13.42 -3.50 -3.42
N LYS A 28 -13.89 -2.53 -4.16
CA LYS A 28 -13.26 -1.21 -4.24
C LYS A 28 -13.20 -0.55 -2.87
N VAL A 29 -12.07 0.08 -2.56
CA VAL A 29 -11.94 0.94 -1.40
C VAL A 29 -12.61 2.29 -1.69
N GLU A 30 -13.55 2.69 -0.87
CA GLU A 30 -14.24 3.98 -0.98
C GLU A 30 -13.49 5.04 -0.16
N ILE A 31 -13.23 6.20 -0.74
CA ILE A 31 -12.62 7.34 -0.07
C ILE A 31 -13.39 8.62 -0.36
N GLN A 32 -13.32 9.55 0.58
CA GLN A 32 -13.85 10.91 0.41
C GLN A 32 -12.66 11.85 0.19
N SER A 33 -12.24 11.97 -1.05
CA SER A 33 -11.16 12.85 -1.50
C SER A 33 -11.62 13.70 -2.68
N ASP A 34 -10.81 14.69 -3.07
CA ASP A 34 -11.12 15.55 -4.21
C ASP A 34 -11.25 14.75 -5.52
N ASN A 35 -10.47 13.67 -5.67
CA ASN A 35 -10.56 12.77 -6.82
C ASN A 35 -11.70 11.75 -6.71
N GLY A 36 -12.16 11.44 -5.49
CA GLY A 36 -13.22 10.47 -5.21
C GLY A 36 -12.88 9.01 -5.59
N TYR A 37 -11.62 8.73 -5.94
CA TYR A 37 -11.18 7.41 -6.38
C TYR A 37 -9.75 7.11 -5.99
N ILE A 38 -9.53 5.85 -5.65
CA ILE A 38 -8.20 5.25 -5.50
C ILE A 38 -8.19 3.84 -6.09
N ASN A 39 -7.13 3.48 -6.81
CA ASN A 39 -6.94 2.11 -7.29
C ASN A 39 -6.48 1.21 -6.14
N ALA A 40 -7.44 0.82 -5.31
CA ALA A 40 -7.25 0.01 -4.12
C ALA A 40 -8.45 -0.93 -3.91
N SER A 41 -8.17 -2.16 -3.49
CA SER A 41 -9.16 -3.22 -3.31
C SER A 41 -9.06 -3.85 -1.94
N TRP A 42 -10.21 -4.07 -1.30
CA TRP A 42 -10.32 -4.90 -0.11
C TRP A 42 -10.02 -6.35 -0.43
N ILE A 43 -9.17 -6.97 0.39
CA ILE A 43 -8.91 -8.40 0.41
C ILE A 43 -9.35 -8.93 1.77
N HIS A 44 -10.49 -9.59 1.80
CA HIS A 44 -11.03 -10.22 3.00
C HIS A 44 -10.61 -11.68 3.05
N ILE A 45 -9.91 -12.04 4.11
CA ILE A 45 -9.49 -13.41 4.37
C ILE A 45 -10.39 -13.96 5.48
N PRO A 46 -11.14 -15.06 5.23
CA PRO A 46 -11.96 -15.68 6.27
C PRO A 46 -11.13 -15.99 7.52
N SER A 47 -11.65 -15.66 8.68
CA SER A 47 -11.01 -15.82 10.00
C SER A 47 -9.79 -14.93 10.26
N HIS A 48 -9.38 -14.11 9.32
CA HIS A 48 -8.23 -13.21 9.43
C HIS A 48 -8.63 -11.76 9.13
N ARG A 49 -7.66 -10.87 9.34
CA ARG A 49 -7.83 -9.42 9.17
C ARG A 49 -7.85 -9.03 7.70
N SER A 50 -8.51 -7.93 7.41
CA SER A 50 -8.59 -7.38 6.06
C SER A 50 -7.27 -6.73 5.64
N PHE A 51 -6.94 -6.88 4.37
CA PHE A 51 -5.89 -6.13 3.70
C PHE A 51 -6.50 -5.15 2.70
N ILE A 52 -5.74 -4.11 2.39
CA ILE A 52 -5.99 -3.25 1.25
C ILE A 52 -4.83 -3.44 0.28
N ALA A 53 -5.12 -4.07 -0.86
CA ALA A 53 -4.18 -4.18 -1.97
C ALA A 53 -4.30 -2.94 -2.86
N THR A 54 -3.21 -2.21 -3.10
CA THR A 54 -3.24 -0.98 -3.90
C THR A 54 -2.02 -0.85 -4.80
N GLN A 55 -2.14 -0.05 -5.84
CA GLN A 55 -0.99 0.33 -6.67
C GLN A 55 -0.01 1.22 -5.91
N GLY A 56 1.23 1.32 -6.38
CA GLY A 56 2.14 2.39 -5.98
C GLY A 56 1.55 3.75 -6.38
N PRO A 57 1.37 4.71 -5.44
CA PRO A 57 0.81 6.01 -5.74
C PRO A 57 1.47 6.70 -6.93
N LEU A 58 0.67 7.38 -7.75
CA LEU A 58 1.10 8.40 -8.71
C LEU A 58 1.23 9.73 -7.97
N GLU A 59 1.99 10.68 -8.51
CA GLU A 59 2.03 12.05 -7.97
C GLU A 59 0.62 12.64 -7.78
N SER A 60 -0.28 12.39 -8.74
CA SER A 60 -1.67 12.85 -8.71
C SER A 60 -2.58 12.13 -7.70
N THR A 61 -2.14 11.02 -7.11
CA THR A 61 -2.94 10.19 -6.18
C THR A 61 -2.31 10.05 -4.79
N ILE A 62 -1.26 10.81 -4.50
CA ILE A 62 -0.61 10.77 -3.17
C ILE A 62 -1.59 11.21 -2.08
N GLU A 63 -2.34 12.28 -2.32
CA GLU A 63 -3.34 12.75 -1.35
C GLU A 63 -4.42 11.69 -1.09
N ASP A 64 -4.95 11.06 -2.15
CA ASP A 64 -5.95 9.98 -2.02
C ASP A 64 -5.42 8.80 -1.21
N PHE A 65 -4.14 8.47 -1.39
CA PHE A 65 -3.49 7.41 -0.63
C PHE A 65 -3.44 7.73 0.87
N TRP A 66 -3.12 8.97 1.24
CA TRP A 66 -3.09 9.37 2.64
C TRP A 66 -4.50 9.58 3.22
N VAL A 67 -5.47 10.04 2.41
CA VAL A 67 -6.90 10.02 2.79
C VAL A 67 -7.33 8.60 3.14
N MET A 68 -6.98 7.61 2.33
CA MET A 68 -7.26 6.19 2.62
C MET A 68 -6.59 5.75 3.92
N CYS A 69 -5.32 6.05 4.12
CA CYS A 69 -4.59 5.70 5.34
C CYS A 69 -5.26 6.28 6.58
N TYR A 70 -5.66 7.54 6.51
CA TYR A 70 -6.31 8.23 7.63
C TYR A 70 -7.71 7.70 7.90
N SER A 71 -8.53 7.55 6.86
CA SER A 71 -9.94 7.16 6.97
C SER A 71 -10.13 5.76 7.55
N TYR A 72 -9.26 4.83 7.18
CA TYR A 72 -9.31 3.43 7.64
C TYR A 72 -8.41 3.13 8.83
N ASP A 73 -7.88 4.17 9.48
CA ASP A 73 -7.01 4.05 10.67
C ASP A 73 -5.83 3.09 10.48
N ILE A 74 -5.20 3.16 9.30
CA ILE A 74 -4.09 2.29 8.94
C ILE A 74 -2.92 2.48 9.91
N LYS A 75 -2.37 1.36 10.40
CA LYS A 75 -1.19 1.34 11.26
C LYS A 75 0.06 0.85 10.54
N VAL A 76 -0.12 0.06 9.47
CA VAL A 76 0.99 -0.54 8.72
C VAL A 76 0.79 -0.41 7.22
N ILE A 77 1.84 0.04 6.53
CA ILE A 77 1.98 0.00 5.09
C ILE A 77 3.14 -0.94 4.75
N VAL A 78 2.89 -1.94 3.91
CA VAL A 78 3.91 -2.81 3.33
C VAL A 78 4.17 -2.39 1.89
N MET A 79 5.37 -1.89 1.61
CA MET A 79 5.83 -1.47 0.28
C MET A 79 6.80 -2.50 -0.29
N LEU A 80 6.47 -3.09 -1.45
CA LEU A 80 7.19 -4.21 -2.07
C LEU A 80 7.87 -3.84 -3.39
N CYS A 81 8.12 -2.58 -3.65
CA CYS A 81 8.85 -2.10 -4.82
C CYS A 81 9.76 -0.94 -4.44
N LYS A 82 10.77 -0.66 -5.28
CA LYS A 82 11.50 0.60 -5.21
C LYS A 82 10.65 1.74 -5.79
N LEU A 83 11.10 2.99 -5.68
CA LEU A 83 10.49 4.11 -6.39
C LEU A 83 10.70 3.94 -7.89
N ASP A 84 11.92 3.56 -8.27
CA ASP A 84 12.32 3.30 -9.65
C ASP A 84 12.93 1.91 -9.78
N GLU A 85 12.55 1.17 -10.83
CA GLU A 85 13.11 -0.12 -11.21
C GLU A 85 13.28 -0.14 -12.73
N ASP A 86 14.44 -0.55 -13.23
CA ASP A 86 14.75 -0.65 -14.66
C ASP A 86 14.42 0.64 -15.44
N TYR A 87 14.82 1.79 -14.89
CA TYR A 87 14.58 3.13 -15.45
C TYR A 87 13.10 3.49 -15.63
N LYS A 88 12.21 2.84 -14.87
CA LYS A 88 10.77 3.12 -14.87
C LYS A 88 10.31 3.44 -13.47
N GLU A 89 9.56 4.53 -13.33
CA GLU A 89 8.89 4.85 -12.07
C GLU A 89 7.89 3.75 -11.71
N LYS A 90 8.04 3.21 -10.52
CA LYS A 90 7.15 2.18 -9.94
C LYS A 90 6.22 2.73 -8.87
N CYS A 91 6.61 3.83 -8.24
CA CYS A 91 5.86 4.44 -7.15
C CYS A 91 6.37 5.88 -6.95
N ALA A 92 5.48 6.84 -6.85
CA ALA A 92 5.84 8.19 -6.43
C ALA A 92 6.34 8.22 -4.97
N ASN A 93 7.19 9.18 -4.64
CA ASN A 93 7.66 9.39 -3.27
C ASN A 93 6.54 10.04 -2.44
N TYR A 94 5.64 9.23 -1.88
CA TYR A 94 4.46 9.71 -1.19
C TYR A 94 4.68 10.19 0.26
N TRP A 95 5.89 10.10 0.79
CA TRP A 95 6.20 10.54 2.18
C TRP A 95 7.01 11.83 2.28
N ASP A 96 7.39 12.41 1.17
CA ASP A 96 8.14 13.65 1.11
C ASP A 96 7.38 14.66 0.24
N THR A 97 6.18 15.03 0.71
CA THR A 97 5.23 15.80 -0.09
C THR A 97 4.40 16.75 0.78
N ASN A 98 3.97 17.84 0.17
CA ASN A 98 3.07 18.79 0.79
C ASN A 98 1.63 18.55 0.31
N LEU A 99 0.78 18.09 1.20
CA LEU A 99 -0.60 17.73 0.91
C LEU A 99 -1.57 18.87 1.27
N LYS A 100 -2.72 18.89 0.64
CA LYS A 100 -3.76 19.89 0.89
C LYS A 100 -4.38 19.73 2.28
N HIS A 101 -4.81 18.51 2.63
CA HIS A 101 -5.58 18.21 3.84
C HIS A 101 -4.76 17.58 4.97
N TYR A 102 -3.55 17.11 4.69
CA TYR A 102 -2.73 16.40 5.66
C TYR A 102 -1.30 16.94 5.72
N ILE A 103 -0.68 16.78 6.89
CA ILE A 103 0.77 16.90 7.07
C ILE A 103 1.30 15.50 7.31
N ILE A 104 2.32 15.10 6.57
CA ILE A 104 3.00 13.82 6.72
C ILE A 104 4.39 14.09 7.25
N GLU A 105 4.64 13.65 8.48
CA GLU A 105 5.93 13.81 9.14
C GLU A 105 6.61 12.46 9.29
N LYS A 106 7.81 12.33 8.74
CA LYS A 106 8.66 11.18 9.06
C LYS A 106 9.22 11.38 10.47
N THR A 107 8.89 10.49 11.40
CA THR A 107 9.34 10.56 12.80
C THR A 107 10.60 9.71 12.99
N GLY A 108 11.73 10.38 13.22
CA GLY A 108 13.03 9.73 13.42
C GLY A 108 13.71 9.28 12.12
N GLU A 109 14.79 8.53 12.28
CA GLU A 109 15.59 8.02 11.17
C GLU A 109 14.94 6.81 10.49
N THR A 110 15.31 6.58 9.23
CA THR A 110 14.97 5.32 8.56
C THR A 110 15.79 4.19 9.17
N ILE A 111 15.11 3.19 9.69
CA ILE A 111 15.74 2.03 10.32
C ILE A 111 16.04 0.99 9.23
N GLN A 112 17.32 0.68 9.03
CA GLN A 112 17.74 -0.42 8.18
C GLN A 112 17.70 -1.70 9.03
N LEU A 113 16.78 -2.62 8.72
CA LEU A 113 16.61 -3.88 9.47
C LEU A 113 17.58 -4.95 8.97
N ASN A 114 17.71 -5.05 7.65
CA ASN A 114 18.71 -5.89 6.98
C ASN A 114 18.93 -5.37 5.54
N ASP A 115 19.75 -6.03 4.74
CA ASP A 115 19.94 -5.65 3.35
C ASP A 115 18.61 -5.77 2.57
N GLY A 116 18.16 -4.64 2.05
CA GLY A 116 16.91 -4.52 1.29
C GLY A 116 15.62 -4.41 2.10
N LEU A 117 15.65 -4.45 3.44
CA LEU A 117 14.45 -4.23 4.28
C LEU A 117 14.63 -3.02 5.19
N ARG A 118 13.72 -2.07 5.07
CA ARG A 118 13.73 -0.80 5.81
C ARG A 118 12.40 -0.55 6.50
N MET A 119 12.46 0.19 7.59
CA MET A 119 11.28 0.65 8.32
C MET A 119 11.32 2.17 8.50
N ARG A 120 10.18 2.83 8.30
CA ARG A 120 9.98 4.26 8.56
C ARG A 120 8.74 4.44 9.41
N ASN A 121 8.80 5.41 10.31
CA ASN A 121 7.65 5.82 11.08
C ASN A 121 7.14 7.15 10.55
N PHE A 122 5.83 7.26 10.40
CA PHE A 122 5.15 8.47 9.97
C PHE A 122 4.10 8.88 10.99
N LYS A 123 3.93 10.19 11.11
CA LYS A 123 2.78 10.80 11.73
C LYS A 123 1.98 11.48 10.64
N ILE A 124 0.71 11.15 10.53
CA ILE A 124 -0.26 11.85 9.68
C ILE A 124 -1.10 12.76 10.56
N ILE A 125 -1.14 14.03 10.24
CA ILE A 125 -1.88 15.06 10.96
C ILE A 125 -2.96 15.62 10.03
N ASN A 126 -4.21 15.52 10.43
CA ASN A 126 -5.31 16.15 9.70
C ASN A 126 -5.30 17.66 10.00
N LYS A 127 -5.20 18.49 8.96
CA LYS A 127 -5.10 19.96 9.08
C LYS A 127 -6.40 20.60 9.57
N ASP A 128 -7.55 19.95 9.36
CA ASP A 128 -8.85 20.53 9.70
C ASP A 128 -9.18 20.37 11.19
N ASN A 129 -8.73 19.29 11.82
CA ASN A 129 -9.08 18.98 13.22
C ASN A 129 -7.88 18.73 14.15
N GLY A 130 -6.66 18.73 13.61
CA GLY A 130 -5.43 18.52 14.38
C GLY A 130 -5.23 17.07 14.88
N VAL A 131 -6.11 16.13 14.52
CA VAL A 131 -5.98 14.74 14.98
C VAL A 131 -4.82 14.04 14.31
N GLU A 132 -3.98 13.42 15.13
CA GLU A 132 -2.76 12.74 14.71
C GLU A 132 -2.94 11.21 14.70
N LYS A 133 -2.33 10.54 13.73
CA LYS A 133 -2.24 9.07 13.67
C LYS A 133 -0.82 8.65 13.32
N ASN A 134 -0.37 7.56 13.93
CA ASN A 134 0.95 7.00 13.66
C ASN A 134 0.84 5.81 12.71
N ILE A 135 1.75 5.72 11.76
CA ILE A 135 1.82 4.69 10.73
C ILE A 135 3.26 4.20 10.59
N VAL A 136 3.42 2.89 10.49
CA VAL A 136 4.71 2.24 10.21
C VAL A 136 4.72 1.81 8.74
N GLN A 137 5.73 2.21 7.99
CA GLN A 137 6.00 1.68 6.64
C GLN A 137 7.12 0.64 6.74
N ILE A 138 6.85 -0.56 6.23
CA ILE A 138 7.81 -1.63 6.06
C ILE A 138 8.10 -1.73 4.57
N HIS A 139 9.35 -1.47 4.17
CA HIS A 139 9.73 -1.32 2.76
C HIS A 139 10.77 -2.37 2.36
N LEU A 140 10.38 -3.32 1.52
CA LEU A 140 11.25 -4.30 0.89
C LEU A 140 11.71 -3.79 -0.48
N THR A 141 13.02 -3.63 -0.67
CA THR A 141 13.62 -3.07 -1.89
C THR A 141 14.35 -4.10 -2.76
N CYS A 142 14.46 -5.34 -2.29
CA CYS A 142 15.22 -6.40 -2.97
C CYS A 142 14.34 -7.45 -3.65
N TRP A 143 13.04 -7.22 -3.80
CA TRP A 143 12.13 -8.12 -4.51
C TRP A 143 12.00 -7.68 -5.97
N PRO A 144 12.66 -8.34 -6.93
CA PRO A 144 12.58 -7.99 -8.34
C PRO A 144 11.17 -8.20 -8.89
N ASP A 145 10.84 -7.46 -9.95
CA ASP A 145 9.58 -7.68 -10.66
C ASP A 145 9.59 -9.07 -11.35
N HIS A 146 8.43 -9.71 -11.40
CA HIS A 146 8.22 -11.02 -12.03
C HIS A 146 9.04 -12.21 -11.49
N SER A 147 9.64 -12.10 -10.30
CA SER A 147 10.36 -13.21 -9.67
C SER A 147 10.20 -13.21 -8.15
N ILE A 148 10.53 -14.32 -7.52
CA ILE A 148 10.71 -14.42 -6.06
C ILE A 148 12.15 -14.92 -5.87
N PRO A 149 13.10 -14.06 -5.47
CA PRO A 149 14.44 -14.51 -5.18
C PRO A 149 14.46 -15.29 -3.86
N ASP A 150 15.32 -16.30 -3.77
CA ASP A 150 15.49 -17.13 -2.57
C ASP A 150 15.76 -16.28 -1.32
N GLU A 151 16.48 -15.18 -1.46
CA GLU A 151 16.77 -14.23 -0.38
C GLU A 151 15.55 -13.47 0.13
N ALA A 152 14.47 -13.33 -0.68
CA ALA A 152 13.26 -12.63 -0.27
C ALA A 152 12.41 -13.45 0.69
N TYR A 153 12.53 -14.77 0.70
CA TYR A 153 11.69 -15.65 1.54
C TYR A 153 11.83 -15.32 3.02
N ASN A 154 13.05 -15.30 3.54
CA ASN A 154 13.29 -14.95 4.95
C ASN A 154 12.83 -13.53 5.28
N LYS A 155 13.01 -12.59 4.35
CA LYS A 155 12.57 -11.21 4.52
C LYS A 155 11.04 -11.07 4.52
N ILE A 156 10.32 -11.91 3.78
CA ILE A 156 8.86 -11.96 3.83
C ILE A 156 8.38 -12.39 5.21
N ILE A 157 9.01 -13.39 5.82
CA ILE A 157 8.70 -13.81 7.19
C ILE A 157 9.00 -12.69 8.19
N ASP A 158 10.12 -11.99 8.05
CA ASP A 158 10.42 -10.81 8.87
C ASP A 158 9.33 -9.73 8.75
N ILE A 159 8.85 -9.47 7.53
CA ILE A 159 7.77 -8.51 7.28
C ILE A 159 6.47 -8.99 7.95
N ILE A 160 6.11 -10.27 7.87
CA ILE A 160 4.93 -10.83 8.51
C ILE A 160 4.99 -10.59 10.02
N ASN A 161 6.11 -10.89 10.66
CA ASN A 161 6.30 -10.67 12.09
C ASN A 161 6.20 -9.18 12.48
N LEU A 162 6.74 -8.28 11.65
CA LEU A 162 6.62 -6.83 11.86
C LEU A 162 5.18 -6.36 11.66
N VAL A 163 4.48 -6.84 10.64
CA VAL A 163 3.06 -6.55 10.44
C VAL A 163 2.27 -6.94 11.67
N ASP A 164 2.45 -8.15 12.21
CA ASP A 164 1.73 -8.62 13.39
C ASP A 164 2.03 -7.81 14.65
N LYS A 165 3.26 -7.34 14.76
CA LYS A 165 3.68 -6.48 15.87
C LYS A 165 2.99 -5.11 15.85
N PHE A 166 2.79 -4.52 14.67
CA PHE A 166 2.37 -3.10 14.56
C PHE A 166 0.93 -2.91 14.10
N LYS A 167 0.30 -3.88 13.41
CA LYS A 167 -1.02 -3.70 12.78
C LYS A 167 -2.18 -3.43 13.74
N GLN A 168 -2.05 -3.85 15.01
CA GLN A 168 -3.15 -3.81 15.97
C GLN A 168 -4.43 -4.47 15.39
N ASN A 169 -5.58 -3.80 15.48
CA ASN A 169 -6.86 -4.25 14.91
C ASN A 169 -7.19 -3.55 13.58
N SER A 170 -6.24 -2.88 12.95
CA SER A 170 -6.43 -2.14 11.71
C SER A 170 -6.18 -3.01 10.46
N PRO A 171 -6.77 -2.64 9.33
CA PRO A 171 -6.36 -3.20 8.05
C PRO A 171 -4.90 -2.88 7.74
N VAL A 172 -4.27 -3.71 6.91
CA VAL A 172 -2.89 -3.51 6.45
C VAL A 172 -2.91 -3.11 4.98
N ILE A 173 -2.27 -2.00 4.65
CA ILE A 173 -2.05 -1.65 3.24
C ILE A 173 -0.83 -2.42 2.73
N VAL A 174 -0.99 -3.07 1.57
CA VAL A 174 0.10 -3.70 0.84
C VAL A 174 0.10 -3.16 -0.58
N HIS A 175 1.25 -2.67 -1.03
CA HIS A 175 1.40 -2.22 -2.40
C HIS A 175 2.76 -2.61 -3.01
N CYS A 176 2.77 -2.72 -4.32
CA CYS A 176 3.97 -2.74 -5.14
C CYS A 176 3.87 -1.63 -6.21
N SER A 177 4.14 -1.91 -7.47
CA SER A 177 3.87 -0.97 -8.56
C SER A 177 2.41 -1.04 -9.02
N ALA A 178 1.98 -2.20 -9.51
CA ALA A 178 0.61 -2.41 -9.99
C ALA A 178 -0.41 -2.77 -8.89
N GLY A 179 0.07 -3.20 -7.71
CA GLY A 179 -0.79 -3.67 -6.63
C GLY A 179 -1.32 -5.09 -6.80
N ILE A 180 -0.74 -5.90 -7.70
CA ILE A 180 -1.24 -7.24 -8.03
C ILE A 180 -0.21 -8.32 -7.72
N GLY A 181 0.94 -8.35 -8.41
CA GLY A 181 1.91 -9.46 -8.37
C GLY A 181 2.52 -9.65 -6.99
N ARG A 182 3.55 -8.85 -6.66
CA ARG A 182 4.23 -8.88 -5.34
C ARG A 182 3.24 -8.70 -4.19
N THR A 183 2.26 -7.82 -4.35
CA THR A 183 1.19 -7.56 -3.38
C THR A 183 0.34 -8.80 -3.11
N GLY A 184 -0.19 -9.43 -4.15
CA GLY A 184 -1.01 -10.64 -4.02
C GLY A 184 -0.21 -11.82 -3.47
N THR A 185 1.05 -11.98 -3.90
CA THR A 185 1.95 -13.01 -3.38
C THR A 185 2.19 -12.84 -1.89
N PHE A 186 2.51 -11.60 -1.43
CA PHE A 186 2.71 -11.34 -0.01
C PHE A 186 1.46 -11.65 0.82
N ILE A 187 0.28 -11.17 0.38
CA ILE A 187 -0.99 -11.42 1.10
C ILE A 187 -1.31 -12.92 1.12
N GLY A 188 -1.05 -13.64 0.02
CA GLY A 188 -1.21 -15.10 -0.05
C GLY A 188 -0.31 -15.84 0.93
N ILE A 189 0.99 -15.48 0.98
CA ILE A 189 1.96 -16.08 1.92
C ILE A 189 1.55 -15.75 3.37
N TYR A 190 1.16 -14.50 3.65
CA TYR A 190 0.68 -14.09 4.97
C TYR A 190 -0.50 -14.97 5.43
N ASN A 191 -1.46 -15.22 4.54
CA ASN A 191 -2.62 -16.08 4.85
C ASN A 191 -2.24 -17.55 5.07
N LEU A 192 -1.23 -18.06 4.37
CA LEU A 192 -0.77 -19.44 4.55
C LEU A 192 0.08 -19.62 5.81
N TYR A 193 0.69 -18.54 6.29
CA TYR A 193 1.53 -18.53 7.49
C TYR A 193 0.68 -18.59 8.77
N HIS A 194 -0.54 -18.07 8.73
CA HIS A 194 -1.50 -18.02 9.85
C HIS A 194 -2.65 -19.00 9.70
#